data_0d36ff18d3586f6be503e80c38c528ff
#
_entry.id   0d36ff18d3586f6be503e80c38c528ff
#
_cell.length_a   1.000
_cell.length_b   1.000
_cell.length_c   1.000
_cell.angle_alpha   90.00
_cell.angle_beta   90.00
_cell.angle_gamma   90.00
#
_symmetry.space_group_name_H-M   'P 1'
#
loop_
_entity.id
_entity.type
_entity.pdbx_description
1 polymer ?
#
loop_
_entity_poly.entity_id
_entity_poly.type
_entity_poly.pdbx_seq_one_letter_code
_entity_poly.pdbx_strand_id
1 'polypeptide(L)'
;MRTERIRTDVLIIGGGTAGCFAAYVIGKKSGRKVLIAEKANIKRSGCLAAGVNALNAYITEGRVPQDYVDYAKKDAHGIVREDLLLTMSERLNHVTKVMEDLGLVILKDENGKYVARGNRNIKINGENMKPILAKAAAEQENVTVLNHVNITDYKTENKKVTGAVGFSVNEDIFYDIDAKAVLCATGGAAGLYRPNNPGFSRHKMWYPPFNTGAGYAMGLLSGAEMTTFEMRFIALR
;
A
#
# COMPACT_ATOMS: atom_id res chain seq x y z
N MET A 1 -15.79 -19.24 18.98
CA MET A 1 -15.03 -18.77 17.81
C MET A 1 -14.53 -19.99 17.02
N ARG A 2 -14.94 -20.12 15.76
CA ARG A 2 -14.47 -21.17 14.84
C ARG A 2 -13.08 -20.81 14.34
N THR A 3 -12.18 -21.78 14.23
CA THR A 3 -10.86 -21.56 13.62
C THR A 3 -10.86 -22.02 12.18
N GLU A 4 -10.48 -21.13 11.26
CA GLU A 4 -10.19 -21.45 9.87
C GLU A 4 -8.69 -21.47 9.63
N ARG A 5 -8.19 -22.61 9.11
CA ARG A 5 -6.79 -22.77 8.73
C ARG A 5 -6.65 -22.65 7.23
N ILE A 6 -5.78 -21.73 6.80
CA ILE A 6 -5.54 -21.43 5.39
C ILE A 6 -4.05 -21.63 5.08
N ARG A 7 -3.76 -22.17 3.90
CA ARG A 7 -2.40 -22.25 3.38
C ARG A 7 -2.30 -21.52 2.03
N THR A 8 -1.32 -20.66 1.91
CA THR A 8 -1.06 -19.88 0.70
C THR A 8 0.44 -19.81 0.41
N ASP A 9 0.83 -19.43 -0.81
CA ASP A 9 2.23 -19.14 -1.10
C ASP A 9 2.61 -17.75 -0.61
N VAL A 10 1.73 -16.77 -0.84
CA VAL A 10 1.96 -15.38 -0.44
C VAL A 10 0.73 -14.86 0.31
N LEU A 11 0.95 -14.40 1.53
CA LEU A 11 -0.04 -13.63 2.30
C LEU A 11 0.26 -12.13 2.15
N ILE A 12 -0.73 -11.36 1.77
CA ILE A 12 -0.67 -9.89 1.73
C ILE A 12 -1.59 -9.34 2.81
N ILE A 13 -1.01 -8.61 3.76
CA ILE A 13 -1.74 -7.99 4.86
C ILE A 13 -2.03 -6.54 4.50
N GLY A 14 -3.28 -6.24 4.22
CA GLY A 14 -3.76 -4.94 3.76
C GLY A 14 -4.00 -4.88 2.25
N GLY A 15 -5.25 -4.67 1.87
CA GLY A 15 -5.72 -4.54 0.49
C GLY A 15 -5.75 -3.09 -0.01
N GLY A 16 -4.86 -2.23 0.49
CA GLY A 16 -4.64 -0.88 -0.04
C GLY A 16 -4.03 -0.90 -1.45
N THR A 17 -3.57 0.25 -1.94
CA THR A 17 -2.96 0.34 -3.28
C THR A 17 -1.77 -0.58 -3.43
N ALA A 18 -0.85 -0.58 -2.45
CA ALA A 18 0.35 -1.42 -2.48
C ALA A 18 0.00 -2.92 -2.49
N GLY A 19 -0.92 -3.35 -1.61
CA GLY A 19 -1.33 -4.75 -1.53
C GLY A 19 -2.06 -5.23 -2.78
N CYS A 20 -2.97 -4.42 -3.33
CA CYS A 20 -3.66 -4.77 -4.58
C CYS A 20 -2.70 -4.83 -5.77
N PHE A 21 -1.76 -3.87 -5.87
CA PHE A 21 -0.79 -3.88 -6.96
C PHE A 21 0.14 -5.10 -6.88
N ALA A 22 0.62 -5.43 -5.67
CA ALA A 22 1.43 -6.63 -5.45
C ALA A 22 0.67 -7.90 -5.81
N ALA A 23 -0.58 -8.04 -5.36
CA ALA A 23 -1.43 -9.19 -5.70
C ALA A 23 -1.66 -9.33 -7.20
N TYR A 24 -1.95 -8.22 -7.89
CA TYR A 24 -2.09 -8.20 -9.34
C TYR A 24 -0.82 -8.69 -10.05
N VAL A 25 0.34 -8.14 -9.66
CA VAL A 25 1.62 -8.50 -10.30
C VAL A 25 1.99 -9.96 -10.05
N ILE A 26 1.84 -10.44 -8.80
CA ILE A 26 2.13 -11.84 -8.46
C ILE A 26 1.14 -12.77 -9.17
N GLY A 27 -0.14 -12.44 -9.13
CA GLY A 27 -1.19 -13.21 -9.77
C GLY A 27 -0.97 -13.35 -11.28
N LYS A 28 -0.65 -12.25 -11.95
CA LYS A 28 -0.42 -12.22 -13.40
C LYS A 28 0.88 -12.89 -13.83
N LYS A 29 1.94 -12.79 -13.03
CA LYS A 29 3.29 -13.25 -13.41
C LYS A 29 3.68 -14.63 -12.86
N SER A 30 2.89 -15.21 -11.97
CA SER A 30 3.23 -16.48 -11.34
C SER A 30 1.98 -17.32 -11.07
N GLY A 31 2.15 -18.63 -11.03
CA GLY A 31 1.10 -19.57 -10.60
C GLY A 31 0.96 -19.69 -9.07
N ARG A 32 1.53 -18.77 -8.29
CA ARG A 32 1.53 -18.84 -6.83
C ARG A 32 0.16 -18.42 -6.29
N LYS A 33 -0.31 -19.15 -5.27
CA LYS A 33 -1.51 -18.80 -4.54
C LYS A 33 -1.25 -17.55 -3.69
N VAL A 34 -2.08 -16.53 -3.86
CA VAL A 34 -2.02 -15.26 -3.12
C VAL A 34 -3.28 -15.10 -2.30
N LEU A 35 -3.11 -14.76 -1.03
CA LEU A 35 -4.21 -14.39 -0.14
C LEU A 35 -4.05 -12.94 0.29
N ILE A 36 -5.06 -12.11 0.06
CA ILE A 36 -5.15 -10.76 0.62
C ILE A 36 -6.05 -10.82 1.84
N ALA A 37 -5.54 -10.42 3.00
CA ALA A 37 -6.33 -10.17 4.21
C ALA A 37 -6.51 -8.65 4.38
N GLU A 38 -7.74 -8.16 4.23
CA GLU A 38 -8.10 -6.74 4.30
C GLU A 38 -9.06 -6.51 5.47
N LYS A 39 -8.69 -5.60 6.36
CA LYS A 39 -9.48 -5.26 7.56
C LYS A 39 -10.84 -4.64 7.23
N ALA A 40 -10.90 -3.85 6.15
CA ALA A 40 -12.13 -3.26 5.65
C ALA A 40 -12.62 -3.99 4.38
N ASN A 41 -12.76 -3.27 3.29
CA ASN A 41 -13.13 -3.84 2.00
C ASN A 41 -12.14 -3.41 0.92
N ILE A 42 -11.61 -4.37 0.19
CA ILE A 42 -10.59 -4.15 -0.85
C ILE A 42 -11.01 -3.09 -1.88
N LYS A 43 -12.31 -2.95 -2.18
CA LYS A 43 -12.80 -2.02 -3.21
C LYS A 43 -12.50 -0.57 -2.88
N ARG A 44 -12.51 -0.20 -1.59
CA ARG A 44 -12.35 1.19 -1.13
C ARG A 44 -11.49 1.33 0.13
N SER A 45 -10.57 0.40 0.40
CA SER A 45 -9.63 0.52 1.52
C SER A 45 -8.35 1.27 1.13
N GLY A 46 -7.66 1.81 2.13
CA GLY A 46 -6.39 2.52 2.00
C GLY A 46 -6.52 4.01 1.71
N CYS A 47 -5.39 4.72 1.75
CA CYS A 47 -5.35 6.19 1.62
C CYS A 47 -5.87 6.70 0.28
N LEU A 48 -5.59 5.99 -0.82
CA LEU A 48 -5.98 6.40 -2.16
C LEU A 48 -7.46 6.09 -2.50
N ALA A 49 -8.20 5.49 -1.56
CA ALA A 49 -9.63 5.23 -1.74
C ALA A 49 -10.47 6.50 -1.84
N ALA A 50 -9.99 7.63 -1.29
CA ALA A 50 -10.62 8.93 -1.42
C ALA A 50 -10.45 9.58 -2.80
N GLY A 51 -9.62 8.97 -3.67
CA GLY A 51 -9.25 9.53 -4.96
C GLY A 51 -8.07 10.49 -4.86
N VAL A 52 -7.35 10.64 -5.95
CA VAL A 52 -6.21 11.55 -6.10
C VAL A 52 -6.24 12.20 -7.48
N ASN A 53 -5.69 13.41 -7.58
CA ASN A 53 -5.67 14.16 -8.84
C ASN A 53 -4.27 14.32 -9.44
N ALA A 54 -3.27 13.72 -8.80
CA ALA A 54 -1.90 13.72 -9.27
C ALA A 54 -1.15 12.48 -8.80
N LEU A 55 -0.20 12.03 -9.61
CA LEU A 55 0.77 11.01 -9.24
C LEU A 55 2.16 11.63 -9.08
N ASN A 56 2.80 11.37 -7.95
CA ASN A 56 4.24 11.58 -7.76
C ASN A 56 5.06 10.40 -8.29
N ALA A 57 4.40 9.42 -8.85
CA ALA A 57 4.97 8.18 -9.33
C ALA A 57 5.33 8.27 -10.81
N TYR A 58 6.08 9.31 -11.19
CA TYR A 58 6.53 9.49 -12.56
C TYR A 58 7.79 10.35 -12.63
N ILE A 59 8.77 9.89 -13.36
CA ILE A 59 9.99 10.66 -13.67
C ILE A 59 9.73 11.42 -14.95
N THR A 60 9.62 12.75 -14.88
CA THR A 60 9.32 13.63 -16.02
C THR A 60 10.46 13.64 -17.02
N GLU A 61 10.15 14.02 -18.27
CA GLU A 61 11.13 14.14 -19.34
C GLU A 61 12.31 15.06 -18.94
N GLY A 62 13.53 14.62 -19.21
CA GLY A 62 14.76 15.32 -18.81
C GLY A 62 15.19 15.10 -17.35
N ARG A 63 14.45 14.31 -16.59
CA ARG A 63 14.79 13.90 -15.22
C ARG A 63 15.24 12.44 -15.17
N VAL A 64 15.94 12.11 -14.09
CA VAL A 64 16.40 10.74 -13.83
C VAL A 64 15.91 10.26 -12.47
N PRO A 65 15.86 8.95 -12.21
CA PRO A 65 15.44 8.42 -10.92
C PRO A 65 16.15 9.02 -9.70
N GLN A 66 17.43 9.37 -9.85
CA GLN A 66 18.23 10.01 -8.80
C GLN A 66 17.65 11.37 -8.37
N ASP A 67 17.07 12.15 -9.30
CA ASP A 67 16.44 13.43 -8.95
C ASP A 67 15.29 13.26 -7.93
N TYR A 68 14.59 12.12 -7.97
CA TYR A 68 13.55 11.81 -6.99
C TYR A 68 14.15 11.53 -5.60
N VAL A 69 15.27 10.80 -5.57
CA VAL A 69 16.01 10.49 -4.34
C VAL A 69 16.54 11.77 -3.70
N ASP A 70 17.19 12.61 -4.48
CA ASP A 70 17.78 13.88 -4.03
C ASP A 70 16.71 14.82 -3.48
N TYR A 71 15.57 14.87 -4.14
CA TYR A 71 14.42 15.62 -3.65
C TYR A 71 13.93 15.08 -2.29
N ALA A 72 13.67 13.76 -2.21
CA ALA A 72 13.17 13.15 -0.98
C ALA A 72 14.16 13.31 0.19
N LYS A 73 15.47 13.18 -0.10
CA LYS A 73 16.55 13.42 0.87
C LYS A 73 16.55 14.85 1.39
N LYS A 74 16.39 15.83 0.50
CA LYS A 74 16.32 17.24 0.88
C LYS A 74 15.06 17.52 1.72
N ASP A 75 13.91 17.01 1.32
CA ASP A 75 12.63 17.21 2.00
C ASP A 75 12.63 16.59 3.41
N ALA A 76 13.28 15.45 3.56
CA ALA A 76 13.42 14.72 4.83
C ALA A 76 14.69 15.07 5.62
N HIS A 77 15.39 16.15 5.28
CA HIS A 77 16.62 16.58 5.97
C HIS A 77 17.69 15.46 6.11
N GLY A 78 17.80 14.60 5.11
CA GLY A 78 18.73 13.48 5.09
C GLY A 78 18.25 12.18 5.75
N ILE A 79 17.10 12.18 6.42
CA ILE A 79 16.57 10.99 7.10
C ILE A 79 15.82 10.10 6.10
N VAL A 80 16.57 9.42 5.24
CA VAL A 80 16.03 8.53 4.20
C VAL A 80 16.95 7.33 3.95
N ARG A 81 16.39 6.27 3.42
CA ARG A 81 17.11 5.13 2.83
C ARG A 81 17.18 5.36 1.32
N GLU A 82 18.29 5.97 0.89
CA GLU A 82 18.50 6.36 -0.51
C GLU A 82 18.48 5.15 -1.46
N ASP A 83 19.04 4.03 -1.03
CA ASP A 83 19.04 2.77 -1.78
C ASP A 83 17.63 2.25 -2.07
N LEU A 84 16.74 2.30 -1.07
CA LEU A 84 15.34 1.90 -1.25
C LEU A 84 14.57 2.89 -2.13
N LEU A 85 14.80 4.19 -1.95
CA LEU A 85 14.19 5.23 -2.79
C LEU A 85 14.62 5.11 -4.25
N LEU A 86 15.90 4.83 -4.51
CA LEU A 86 16.41 4.65 -5.88
C LEU A 86 15.75 3.43 -6.54
N THR A 87 15.75 2.27 -5.87
CA THR A 87 15.09 1.06 -6.35
C THR A 87 13.62 1.29 -6.70
N MET A 88 12.91 2.09 -5.88
CA MET A 88 11.53 2.46 -6.15
C MET A 88 11.43 3.40 -7.35
N SER A 89 12.24 4.47 -7.40
CA SER A 89 12.14 5.52 -8.42
C SER A 89 12.45 5.02 -9.83
N GLU A 90 13.34 4.05 -9.97
CA GLU A 90 13.62 3.36 -11.25
C GLU A 90 12.39 2.66 -11.85
N ARG A 91 11.38 2.37 -11.05
CA ARG A 91 10.16 1.67 -11.48
C ARG A 91 8.93 2.56 -11.64
N LEU A 92 8.99 3.82 -11.26
CA LEU A 92 7.82 4.71 -11.23
C LEU A 92 7.12 4.82 -12.60
N ASN A 93 7.88 5.02 -13.69
CA ASN A 93 7.31 5.15 -15.02
C ASN A 93 6.68 3.84 -15.51
N HIS A 94 7.32 2.70 -15.21
CA HIS A 94 6.76 1.39 -15.53
C HIS A 94 5.44 1.14 -14.77
N VAL A 95 5.41 1.43 -13.47
CA VAL A 95 4.19 1.26 -12.65
C VAL A 95 3.08 2.18 -13.13
N THR A 96 3.40 3.43 -13.49
CA THR A 96 2.44 4.38 -14.05
C THR A 96 1.83 3.87 -15.35
N LYS A 97 2.66 3.31 -16.24
CA LYS A 97 2.18 2.71 -17.50
C LYS A 97 1.26 1.52 -17.24
N VAL A 98 1.60 0.64 -16.30
CA VAL A 98 0.71 -0.47 -15.90
C VAL A 98 -0.63 0.05 -15.40
N MET A 99 -0.66 1.13 -14.62
CA MET A 99 -1.91 1.73 -14.14
C MET A 99 -2.75 2.31 -15.28
N GLU A 100 -2.11 2.96 -16.26
CA GLU A 100 -2.78 3.46 -17.46
C GLU A 100 -3.38 2.30 -18.27
N ASP A 101 -2.63 1.23 -18.47
CA ASP A 101 -3.10 0.02 -19.19
C ASP A 101 -4.28 -0.68 -18.47
N LEU A 102 -4.37 -0.54 -17.15
CA LEU A 102 -5.50 -1.00 -16.35
C LEU A 102 -6.72 -0.06 -16.41
N GLY A 103 -6.60 1.09 -17.06
CA GLY A 103 -7.70 2.04 -17.25
C GLY A 103 -7.65 3.28 -16.36
N LEU A 104 -6.51 3.55 -15.68
CA LEU A 104 -6.34 4.84 -15.01
C LEU A 104 -6.25 5.97 -16.04
N VAL A 105 -7.11 6.96 -15.91
CA VAL A 105 -7.11 8.12 -16.81
C VAL A 105 -6.00 9.08 -16.40
N ILE A 106 -4.96 9.16 -17.26
CA ILE A 106 -3.87 10.13 -17.13
C ILE A 106 -4.10 11.23 -18.17
N LEU A 107 -4.06 12.49 -17.72
CA LEU A 107 -4.30 13.62 -18.61
C LEU A 107 -3.12 13.81 -19.56
N LYS A 108 -3.43 13.99 -20.84
CA LYS A 108 -2.45 14.25 -21.92
C LYS A 108 -2.75 15.59 -22.59
N ASP A 109 -1.71 16.24 -23.05
CA ASP A 109 -1.79 17.44 -23.89
C ASP A 109 -2.12 17.08 -25.35
N GLU A 110 -2.19 18.10 -26.21
CA GLU A 110 -2.44 17.96 -27.65
C GLU A 110 -1.41 17.11 -28.40
N ASN A 111 -0.19 16.99 -27.86
CA ASN A 111 0.90 16.20 -28.42
C ASN A 111 0.94 14.76 -27.82
N GLY A 112 -0.02 14.41 -26.97
CA GLY A 112 -0.08 13.11 -26.31
C GLY A 112 0.88 12.93 -25.12
N LYS A 113 1.55 13.99 -24.68
CA LYS A 113 2.43 13.96 -23.50
C LYS A 113 1.62 14.11 -22.21
N TYR A 114 2.08 13.47 -21.14
CA TYR A 114 1.44 13.60 -19.83
C TYR A 114 1.48 15.05 -19.32
N VAL A 115 0.33 15.55 -18.88
CA VAL A 115 0.22 16.91 -18.33
C VAL A 115 0.88 16.96 -16.95
N ALA A 116 1.94 17.74 -16.83
CA ALA A 116 2.64 17.94 -15.58
C ALA A 116 1.81 18.77 -14.58
N ARG A 117 2.01 18.51 -13.30
CA ARG A 117 1.55 19.33 -12.18
C ARG A 117 2.74 19.73 -11.33
N GLY A 118 3.22 20.95 -11.53
CA GLY A 118 4.51 21.36 -10.96
C GLY A 118 5.66 20.56 -11.59
N ASN A 119 6.72 20.36 -10.85
CA ASN A 119 7.97 19.77 -11.37
C ASN A 119 8.10 18.25 -11.22
N ARG A 120 7.12 17.57 -10.61
CA ARG A 120 7.28 16.18 -10.15
C ARG A 120 6.07 15.29 -10.30
N ASN A 121 4.94 15.86 -10.63
CA ASN A 121 3.68 15.15 -10.65
C ASN A 121 3.09 15.19 -12.06
N ILE A 122 2.34 14.17 -12.41
CA ILE A 122 1.45 14.19 -13.56
C ILE A 122 -0.01 14.26 -13.11
N LYS A 123 -0.85 14.92 -13.89
CA LYS A 123 -2.28 15.04 -13.60
C LYS A 123 -3.01 13.77 -13.99
N ILE A 124 -3.88 13.32 -13.09
CA ILE A 124 -4.74 12.16 -13.31
C ILE A 124 -6.18 12.46 -12.92
N ASN A 125 -7.10 11.66 -13.45
CA ASN A 125 -8.43 11.50 -12.88
C ASN A 125 -8.43 10.20 -12.06
N GLY A 126 -8.04 10.30 -10.80
CA GLY A 126 -7.72 9.14 -9.95
C GLY A 126 -8.82 8.72 -8.99
N GLU A 127 -10.07 9.18 -9.16
CA GLU A 127 -11.20 8.72 -8.35
C GLU A 127 -11.38 7.21 -8.38
N ASN A 128 -11.15 6.61 -9.54
CA ASN A 128 -11.31 5.18 -9.77
C ASN A 128 -10.01 4.36 -9.62
N MET A 129 -8.92 4.99 -9.23
CA MET A 129 -7.62 4.31 -9.09
C MET A 129 -7.70 3.09 -8.17
N LYS A 130 -8.32 3.23 -7.01
CA LYS A 130 -8.44 2.13 -6.07
C LYS A 130 -9.40 1.03 -6.55
N PRO A 131 -10.61 1.31 -7.07
CA PRO A 131 -11.47 0.31 -7.69
C PRO A 131 -10.82 -0.44 -8.85
N ILE A 132 -10.06 0.25 -9.72
CA ILE A 132 -9.32 -0.36 -10.83
C ILE A 132 -8.34 -1.42 -10.30
N LEU A 133 -7.52 -1.06 -9.32
CA LEU A 133 -6.56 -1.98 -8.72
C LEU A 133 -7.23 -3.13 -7.97
N ALA A 134 -8.29 -2.85 -7.23
CA ALA A 134 -9.02 -3.88 -6.50
C ALA A 134 -9.62 -4.92 -7.45
N LYS A 135 -10.20 -4.45 -8.57
CA LYS A 135 -10.73 -5.31 -9.62
C LYS A 135 -9.62 -6.14 -10.27
N ALA A 136 -8.54 -5.48 -10.71
CA ALA A 136 -7.42 -6.14 -11.37
C ALA A 136 -6.77 -7.23 -10.50
N ALA A 137 -6.67 -7.01 -9.18
CA ALA A 137 -6.18 -8.00 -8.23
C ALA A 137 -7.16 -9.17 -8.04
N ALA A 138 -8.46 -8.87 -7.84
CA ALA A 138 -9.46 -9.88 -7.53
C ALA A 138 -9.84 -10.76 -8.73
N GLU A 139 -9.60 -10.31 -9.96
CA GLU A 139 -9.84 -11.07 -11.20
C GLU A 139 -8.73 -12.07 -11.54
N GLN A 140 -7.61 -12.08 -10.78
CA GLN A 140 -6.59 -13.11 -10.97
C GLN A 140 -7.08 -14.43 -10.36
N GLU A 141 -7.06 -15.52 -11.12
CA GLU A 141 -7.58 -16.84 -10.70
C GLU A 141 -6.89 -17.39 -9.44
N ASN A 142 -5.63 -17.05 -9.24
CA ASN A 142 -4.82 -17.49 -8.12
C ASN A 142 -4.78 -16.50 -6.94
N VAL A 143 -5.62 -15.45 -6.96
CA VAL A 143 -5.75 -14.48 -5.87
C VAL A 143 -7.08 -14.65 -5.14
N THR A 144 -6.99 -14.87 -3.84
CA THR A 144 -8.16 -14.90 -2.94
C THR A 144 -8.16 -13.66 -2.07
N VAL A 145 -9.34 -13.06 -1.87
CA VAL A 145 -9.52 -11.87 -1.04
C VAL A 145 -10.41 -12.19 0.15
N LEU A 146 -9.90 -11.98 1.35
CA LEU A 146 -10.67 -11.97 2.58
C LEU A 146 -10.86 -10.52 3.03
N ASN A 147 -12.07 -10.01 2.85
CA ASN A 147 -12.48 -8.72 3.42
C ASN A 147 -12.92 -8.90 4.88
N HIS A 148 -12.84 -7.84 5.66
CA HIS A 148 -13.24 -7.81 7.07
C HIS A 148 -12.43 -8.77 7.94
N VAL A 149 -11.14 -8.96 7.59
CA VAL A 149 -10.20 -9.78 8.37
C VAL A 149 -9.06 -8.90 8.89
N ASN A 150 -8.99 -8.79 10.21
CA ASN A 150 -7.95 -8.05 10.89
C ASN A 150 -6.83 -9.01 11.32
N ILE A 151 -5.66 -8.85 10.72
CA ILE A 151 -4.46 -9.60 11.13
C ILE A 151 -3.86 -8.90 12.34
N THR A 152 -3.50 -9.67 13.35
CA THR A 152 -3.00 -9.17 14.64
C THR A 152 -1.54 -9.50 14.91
N ASP A 153 -1.08 -10.66 14.43
CA ASP A 153 0.28 -11.12 14.72
C ASP A 153 0.85 -11.96 13.58
N TYR A 154 2.19 -11.94 13.45
CA TYR A 154 2.89 -12.89 12.62
C TYR A 154 3.12 -14.22 13.34
N LYS A 155 3.09 -15.30 12.59
CA LYS A 155 3.62 -16.60 13.01
C LYS A 155 5.11 -16.62 12.69
N THR A 156 5.93 -16.93 13.67
CA THR A 156 7.38 -16.96 13.51
C THR A 156 7.96 -18.29 13.97
N GLU A 157 8.84 -18.87 13.17
CA GLU A 157 9.61 -20.05 13.49
C GLU A 157 11.08 -19.83 13.10
N ASN A 158 12.00 -20.08 13.99
CA ASN A 158 13.44 -19.94 13.74
C ASN A 158 13.81 -18.57 13.15
N LYS A 159 13.25 -17.48 13.69
CA LYS A 159 13.44 -16.08 13.22
C LYS A 159 12.93 -15.81 11.80
N LYS A 160 12.05 -16.66 11.29
CA LYS A 160 11.38 -16.46 9.99
C LYS A 160 9.89 -16.33 10.18
N VAL A 161 9.26 -15.45 9.43
CA VAL A 161 7.81 -15.34 9.38
C VAL A 161 7.28 -16.48 8.52
N THR A 162 6.40 -17.30 9.07
CA THR A 162 5.78 -18.47 8.43
C THR A 162 4.31 -18.31 8.16
N GLY A 163 3.74 -17.16 8.52
CA GLY A 163 2.34 -16.86 8.34
C GLY A 163 1.87 -15.75 9.25
N ALA A 164 0.58 -15.72 9.51
CA ALA A 164 -0.05 -14.76 10.40
C ALA A 164 -1.33 -15.31 11.00
N VAL A 165 -1.79 -14.69 12.09
CA VAL A 165 -3.09 -14.95 12.68
C VAL A 165 -3.94 -13.68 12.73
N GLY A 166 -5.24 -13.86 12.76
CA GLY A 166 -6.19 -12.75 12.81
C GLY A 166 -7.60 -13.20 13.06
N PHE A 167 -8.54 -12.30 12.96
CA PHE A 167 -9.95 -12.59 13.18
C PHE A 167 -10.84 -11.84 12.20
N SER A 168 -12.03 -12.37 11.94
CA SER A 168 -13.08 -11.66 11.23
C SER A 168 -13.66 -10.55 12.11
N VAL A 169 -13.87 -9.36 11.54
CA VAL A 169 -14.54 -8.25 12.26
C VAL A 169 -16.07 -8.37 12.24
N ASN A 170 -16.61 -9.27 11.41
CA ASN A 170 -18.06 -9.44 11.23
C ASN A 170 -18.58 -10.79 11.73
N GLU A 171 -17.71 -11.78 11.87
CA GLU A 171 -18.08 -13.15 12.19
C GLU A 171 -17.23 -13.70 13.34
N ASP A 172 -17.70 -14.72 14.02
CA ASP A 172 -16.96 -15.38 15.11
C ASP A 172 -15.93 -16.39 14.57
N ILE A 173 -14.98 -15.89 13.75
CA ILE A 173 -13.94 -16.68 13.09
C ILE A 173 -12.56 -16.17 13.47
N PHE A 174 -11.70 -17.10 13.87
CA PHE A 174 -10.25 -16.92 14.01
C PHE A 174 -9.55 -17.53 12.79
N TYR A 175 -8.65 -16.79 12.18
CA TYR A 175 -7.85 -17.24 11.05
C TYR A 175 -6.44 -17.60 11.48
N ASP A 176 -6.02 -18.83 11.15
CA ASP A 176 -4.66 -19.32 11.28
C ASP A 176 -4.10 -19.56 9.89
N ILE A 177 -3.21 -18.67 9.43
CA ILE A 177 -2.76 -18.63 8.04
C ILE A 177 -1.30 -19.01 7.96
N ASP A 178 -0.99 -20.09 7.25
CA ASP A 178 0.38 -20.47 6.87
C ASP A 178 0.72 -19.84 5.50
N ALA A 179 1.90 -19.25 5.39
CA ALA A 179 2.38 -18.65 4.14
C ALA A 179 3.89 -18.83 3.98
N LYS A 180 4.33 -19.04 2.74
CA LYS A 180 5.77 -19.12 2.41
C LYS A 180 6.43 -17.74 2.41
N ALA A 181 5.66 -16.70 2.10
CA ALA A 181 6.07 -15.29 2.19
C ALA A 181 4.91 -14.42 2.67
N VAL A 182 5.23 -13.39 3.44
CA VAL A 182 4.25 -12.42 3.94
C VAL A 182 4.66 -11.02 3.51
N LEU A 183 3.73 -10.29 2.90
CA LEU A 183 3.89 -8.88 2.54
C LEU A 183 3.03 -8.02 3.47
N CYS A 184 3.67 -7.17 4.26
CA CYS A 184 2.99 -6.16 5.07
C CYS A 184 2.69 -4.93 4.21
N ALA A 185 1.42 -4.70 3.91
CA ALA A 185 0.93 -3.57 3.11
C ALA A 185 -0.13 -2.75 3.87
N THR A 186 0.02 -2.64 5.19
CA THR A 186 -0.97 -2.04 6.10
C THR A 186 -1.04 -0.52 6.05
N GLY A 187 -0.16 0.13 5.32
CA GLY A 187 -0.08 1.58 5.20
C GLY A 187 0.49 2.27 6.44
N GLY A 188 0.41 3.60 6.46
CA GLY A 188 0.91 4.43 7.55
C GLY A 188 0.01 4.44 8.78
N ALA A 189 0.56 4.79 9.95
CA ALA A 189 -0.11 4.82 11.24
C ALA A 189 -0.85 6.15 11.50
N ALA A 190 -1.67 6.61 10.56
CA ALA A 190 -2.34 7.91 10.63
C ALA A 190 -3.24 8.07 11.88
N GLY A 191 -3.87 6.98 12.34
CA GLY A 191 -4.75 7.00 13.52
C GLY A 191 -4.05 7.00 14.87
N LEU A 192 -2.72 6.88 14.89
CA LEU A 192 -1.93 6.87 16.12
C LEU A 192 -1.81 8.25 16.76
N TYR A 193 -1.73 9.30 15.95
CA TYR A 193 -1.49 10.65 16.40
C TYR A 193 -2.79 11.46 16.45
N ARG A 194 -2.91 12.32 17.46
CA ARG A 194 -3.98 13.32 17.52
C ARG A 194 -3.48 14.60 16.87
N PRO A 195 -4.29 15.25 16.02
CA PRO A 195 -3.96 16.59 15.54
C PRO A 195 -3.88 17.58 16.71
N ASN A 196 -2.90 18.47 16.68
CA ASN A 196 -2.76 19.54 17.68
C ASN A 196 -3.81 20.64 17.50
N ASN A 197 -4.48 20.69 16.36
CA ASN A 197 -5.51 21.68 16.08
C ASN A 197 -6.87 21.17 16.60
N PRO A 198 -7.55 21.89 17.52
CA PRO A 198 -8.87 21.48 18.04
C PRO A 198 -9.95 21.32 16.97
N GLY A 199 -9.82 22.00 15.82
CA GLY A 199 -10.73 21.84 14.68
C GLY A 199 -10.55 20.56 13.88
N PHE A 200 -9.48 19.79 14.13
CA PHE A 200 -9.20 18.52 13.48
C PHE A 200 -9.56 17.37 14.42
N SER A 201 -10.55 16.60 14.04
CA SER A 201 -10.88 15.33 14.70
C SER A 201 -10.38 14.15 13.85
N ARG A 202 -10.39 12.93 14.43
CA ARG A 202 -10.12 11.70 13.68
C ARG A 202 -10.95 11.58 12.40
N HIS A 203 -12.15 12.12 12.40
CA HIS A 203 -13.07 12.05 11.27
C HIS A 203 -12.77 13.07 10.16
N LYS A 204 -11.92 14.06 10.43
CA LYS A 204 -11.51 15.08 9.46
C LYS A 204 -10.11 14.85 8.90
N MET A 205 -9.48 13.73 9.21
CA MET A 205 -8.19 13.36 8.64
C MET A 205 -8.37 12.81 7.23
N TRP A 206 -7.44 13.16 6.35
CA TRP A 206 -7.40 12.65 4.99
C TRP A 206 -7.15 11.13 4.93
N TYR A 207 -6.35 10.62 5.87
CA TYR A 207 -5.98 9.21 5.93
C TYR A 207 -6.94 8.41 6.80
N PRO A 208 -7.05 7.07 6.56
CA PRO A 208 -7.90 6.21 7.37
C PRO A 208 -7.57 6.29 8.86
N PRO A 209 -8.49 6.74 9.73
CA PRO A 209 -8.21 6.96 11.14
C PRO A 209 -8.03 5.66 11.92
N PHE A 210 -8.40 4.52 11.35
CA PHE A 210 -8.28 3.19 11.96
C PHE A 210 -6.93 2.50 11.68
N ASN A 211 -6.01 3.17 10.96
CA ASN A 211 -4.63 2.72 10.82
C ASN A 211 -3.83 3.16 12.04
N THR A 212 -3.80 2.31 13.06
CA THR A 212 -3.25 2.61 14.39
C THR A 212 -1.86 2.01 14.63
N GLY A 213 -1.14 1.62 13.57
CA GLY A 213 0.24 1.14 13.67
C GLY A 213 0.38 -0.37 13.92
N ALA A 214 -0.69 -1.16 13.78
CA ALA A 214 -0.63 -2.61 13.98
C ALA A 214 0.43 -3.28 13.10
N GLY A 215 0.57 -2.88 11.82
CA GLY A 215 1.61 -3.41 10.94
C GLY A 215 3.02 -3.12 11.41
N TYR A 216 3.25 -1.95 12.00
CA TYR A 216 4.54 -1.60 12.61
C TYR A 216 4.80 -2.44 13.87
N ALA A 217 3.79 -2.57 14.74
CA ALA A 217 3.88 -3.38 15.94
C ALA A 217 4.21 -4.85 15.62
N MET A 218 3.50 -5.45 14.66
CA MET A 218 3.79 -6.82 14.23
C MET A 218 5.22 -6.99 13.73
N GLY A 219 5.72 -6.03 12.95
CA GLY A 219 7.11 -6.03 12.46
C GLY A 219 8.11 -5.99 13.61
N LEU A 220 7.98 -5.04 14.52
CA LEU A 220 8.85 -4.86 15.68
C LEU A 220 8.86 -6.09 16.61
N LEU A 221 7.67 -6.60 16.93
CA LEU A 221 7.52 -7.78 17.80
C LEU A 221 8.13 -9.04 17.17
N SER A 222 8.23 -9.08 15.85
CA SER A 222 8.87 -10.18 15.11
C SER A 222 10.36 -9.95 14.87
N GLY A 223 10.93 -8.87 15.42
CA GLY A 223 12.37 -8.57 15.33
C GLY A 223 12.78 -7.85 14.06
N ALA A 224 11.86 -7.23 13.32
CA ALA A 224 12.20 -6.42 12.16
C ALA A 224 12.84 -5.09 12.57
N GLU A 225 13.85 -4.67 11.85
CA GLU A 225 14.39 -3.32 11.94
C GLU A 225 13.49 -2.35 11.17
N MET A 226 13.23 -1.18 11.75
CA MET A 226 12.39 -0.16 11.16
C MET A 226 13.22 1.07 10.79
N THR A 227 12.91 1.67 9.65
CA THR A 227 13.58 2.89 9.19
C THR A 227 12.61 4.07 9.20
N THR A 228 13.14 5.28 9.36
CA THR A 228 12.41 6.54 9.20
C THR A 228 11.24 6.75 10.18
N PHE A 229 11.28 6.13 11.36
CA PHE A 229 10.27 6.33 12.41
C PHE A 229 10.22 7.78 12.91
N GLU A 230 11.31 8.52 12.78
CA GLU A 230 11.42 9.94 13.11
C GLU A 230 10.53 10.80 12.20
N MET A 231 10.27 10.32 11.00
CA MET A 231 9.51 11.04 9.99
C MET A 231 8.02 10.84 10.18
N ARG A 232 7.33 11.93 10.49
CA ARG A 232 5.87 12.00 10.45
C ARG A 232 5.47 12.91 9.31
N PHE A 233 4.78 12.36 8.33
CA PHE A 233 4.26 13.13 7.22
C PHE A 233 2.73 13.20 7.30
N ILE A 234 2.21 14.41 7.34
CA ILE A 234 0.78 14.69 7.19
C ILE A 234 0.66 15.73 6.10
N ALA A 235 0.01 15.37 4.98
CA ALA A 235 -0.33 16.35 3.96
C ALA A 235 -1.43 17.26 4.51
N LEU A 236 -1.08 18.49 4.79
CA LEU A 236 -2.05 19.58 5.04
C LEU A 236 -2.47 20.15 3.69
N ARG A 237 -3.75 20.20 3.43
CA ARG A 237 -4.36 20.87 2.30
C ARG A 237 -5.39 21.89 2.79
#